data_e39a83fee7dd3bff7010c94db4d40853
#
_entry.id   e39a83fee7dd3bff7010c94db4d40853
#
_cell.length_a   1.000
_cell.length_b   1.000
_cell.length_c   1.000
_cell.angle_alpha   90.00
_cell.angle_beta   90.00
_cell.angle_gamma   90.00
#
_symmetry.space_group_name_H-M   'P 1'
#
loop_
_entity.id
_entity.type
_entity.pdbx_description
1 polymer ?
#
loop_
_entity_poly.entity_id
_entity_poly.type
_entity_poly.pdbx_seq_one_letter_code
_entity_poly.pdbx_strand_id
1 'polypeptide(L)'
;PCYHMKEVVKKTNQKHLDFWIKVSESSEGSQHNWDEVFNNYTATVDYPASCVWQELVEAYPEAKIILTLHPGGPEAWYKSTIDTIYALGKMWEGKLLTFIIPRIRKMTRLATDLIWGRFLKGTMDNKQDAISRYNQHIEEIKNQIPADRLLIFSVDQGWEPLCRFLGKEIPKGNFPNVNDKAEVKKQMKLMSVFIRILIVLVIIIGIVIIRMII
;
A
#
# COMPACT_ATOMS: atom_id res chain seq x y z
N PRO A 1 18.79 -1.69 3.04
CA PRO A 1 17.63 -1.95 2.18
C PRO A 1 16.33 -1.61 2.89
N CYS A 2 15.31 -1.17 2.13
CA CYS A 2 14.01 -0.79 2.66
C CYS A 2 12.93 -1.79 2.19
N TYR A 3 12.14 -2.30 3.13
CA TYR A 3 11.00 -3.17 2.82
C TYR A 3 9.85 -2.32 2.26
N HIS A 4 9.16 -2.84 1.24
CA HIS A 4 8.08 -2.13 0.55
C HIS A 4 7.02 -3.15 0.07
N MET A 5 5.80 -2.72 -0.18
CA MET A 5 4.73 -3.56 -0.77
C MET A 5 5.21 -4.36 -2.00
N LYS A 6 6.15 -3.83 -2.77
CA LYS A 6 6.76 -4.53 -3.90
C LYS A 6 7.33 -5.89 -3.53
N GLU A 7 7.83 -6.08 -2.31
CA GLU A 7 8.34 -7.37 -1.83
C GLU A 7 7.22 -8.39 -1.66
N VAL A 8 6.05 -7.97 -1.19
CA VAL A 8 4.86 -8.82 -1.05
C VAL A 8 4.32 -9.24 -2.41
N VAL A 9 4.38 -8.32 -3.40
CA VAL A 9 3.87 -8.56 -4.76
C VAL A 9 4.74 -9.51 -5.57
N LYS A 10 6.05 -9.60 -5.30
CA LYS A 10 6.97 -10.49 -6.02
C LYS A 10 6.52 -11.94 -5.94
N LYS A 11 6.42 -12.62 -7.09
CA LYS A 11 6.05 -14.06 -7.15
C LYS A 11 7.03 -14.95 -6.39
N THR A 12 8.29 -14.55 -6.33
CA THR A 12 9.36 -15.26 -5.62
C THR A 12 9.24 -15.19 -4.09
N ASN A 13 8.49 -14.22 -3.56
CA ASN A 13 8.34 -13.97 -2.13
C ASN A 13 6.97 -14.45 -1.59
N GLN A 14 6.59 -15.69 -1.92
CA GLN A 14 5.31 -16.25 -1.43
C GLN A 14 5.23 -16.26 0.10
N LYS A 15 6.34 -16.53 0.78
CA LYS A 15 6.41 -16.53 2.26
C LYS A 15 6.01 -15.17 2.86
N HIS A 16 6.40 -14.06 2.23
CA HIS A 16 6.03 -12.72 2.69
C HIS A 16 4.52 -12.48 2.56
N LEU A 17 3.92 -12.88 1.43
CA LEU A 17 2.47 -12.77 1.27
C LEU A 17 1.72 -13.61 2.32
N ASP A 18 2.16 -14.85 2.55
CA ASP A 18 1.51 -15.74 3.53
C ASP A 18 1.68 -15.23 4.97
N PHE A 19 2.84 -14.63 5.31
CA PHE A 19 3.06 -13.94 6.57
C PHE A 19 2.06 -12.80 6.77
N TRP A 20 1.94 -11.90 5.80
CA TRP A 20 1.03 -10.75 5.91
C TRP A 20 -0.45 -11.13 5.92
N ILE A 21 -0.81 -12.26 5.30
CA ILE A 21 -2.16 -12.84 5.45
C ILE A 21 -2.40 -13.24 6.90
N LYS A 22 -1.45 -13.94 7.56
CA LYS A 22 -1.57 -14.28 9.00
C LYS A 22 -1.74 -13.02 9.86
N VAL A 23 -0.95 -11.97 9.58
CA VAL A 23 -1.06 -10.68 10.27
C VAL A 23 -2.45 -10.07 10.08
N SER A 24 -3.00 -10.10 8.86
CA SER A 24 -4.33 -9.55 8.59
C SER A 24 -5.48 -10.32 9.26
N GLU A 25 -5.29 -11.62 9.50
CA GLU A 25 -6.26 -12.51 10.16
C GLU A 25 -6.16 -12.49 11.70
N SER A 26 -5.06 -11.96 12.25
CA SER A 26 -4.87 -11.85 13.71
C SER A 26 -5.57 -10.60 14.26
N SER A 27 -5.81 -10.61 15.58
CA SER A 27 -6.30 -9.41 16.29
C SER A 27 -5.25 -8.29 16.29
N GLU A 28 -5.71 -7.04 16.39
CA GLU A 28 -4.82 -5.89 16.61
C GLU A 28 -4.00 -6.10 17.90
N GLY A 29 -2.72 -5.70 17.87
CA GLY A 29 -1.79 -5.88 18.98
C GLY A 29 -1.23 -7.30 19.12
N SER A 30 -1.54 -8.23 18.18
CA SER A 30 -0.94 -9.55 18.21
C SER A 30 0.55 -9.52 17.97
N GLN A 31 1.31 -10.31 18.71
CA GLN A 31 2.74 -10.44 18.50
C GLN A 31 3.04 -11.36 17.31
N HIS A 32 3.97 -10.94 16.47
CA HIS A 32 4.43 -11.66 15.30
C HIS A 32 5.96 -11.76 15.30
N ASN A 33 6.48 -12.81 14.68
CA ASN A 33 7.92 -12.90 14.41
C ASN A 33 8.27 -12.04 13.19
N TRP A 34 8.55 -10.74 13.43
CA TRP A 34 8.84 -9.78 12.36
C TRP A 34 10.10 -10.12 11.56
N ASP A 35 11.02 -10.91 12.11
CA ASP A 35 12.23 -11.36 11.41
C ASP A 35 11.92 -12.23 10.20
N GLU A 36 10.75 -12.86 10.14
CA GLU A 36 10.32 -13.64 8.97
C GLU A 36 10.26 -12.76 7.69
N VAL A 37 10.03 -11.45 7.83
CA VAL A 37 9.91 -10.52 6.70
C VAL A 37 10.94 -9.41 6.73
N PHE A 38 11.49 -9.01 7.87
CA PHE A 38 12.38 -7.85 7.99
C PHE A 38 13.85 -8.18 8.22
N ASN A 39 14.24 -9.43 8.43
CA ASN A 39 15.61 -9.87 8.73
C ASN A 39 16.69 -9.22 7.82
N ASN A 40 16.40 -8.97 6.55
CA ASN A 40 17.34 -8.37 5.60
C ASN A 40 17.08 -6.87 5.31
N TYR A 41 16.26 -6.21 6.13
CA TYR A 41 15.86 -4.84 5.92
C TYR A 41 16.16 -3.98 7.14
N THR A 42 16.61 -2.74 6.89
CA THR A 42 16.92 -1.76 7.93
C THR A 42 15.85 -0.67 8.06
N ALA A 43 14.86 -0.71 7.18
CA ALA A 43 13.72 0.20 7.18
C ALA A 43 12.52 -0.47 6.52
N THR A 44 11.34 0.04 6.78
CA THR A 44 10.11 -0.32 6.08
C THR A 44 9.31 0.91 5.69
N VAL A 45 8.60 0.83 4.58
CA VAL A 45 7.75 1.90 4.06
C VAL A 45 6.56 1.27 3.33
N ASP A 46 5.46 2.04 3.21
CA ASP A 46 4.27 1.61 2.51
C ASP A 46 3.50 0.48 3.24
N TYR A 47 2.42 0.05 2.63
CA TYR A 47 1.65 -1.09 3.12
C TYR A 47 2.36 -2.41 2.78
N PRO A 48 2.15 -3.47 3.55
CA PRO A 48 1.24 -3.57 4.71
C PRO A 48 1.84 -3.11 6.04
N ALA A 49 3.15 -2.85 6.11
CA ALA A 49 3.85 -2.54 7.35
C ALA A 49 3.29 -1.30 8.06
N SER A 50 2.94 -0.25 7.33
CA SER A 50 2.36 0.97 7.91
C SER A 50 1.00 0.76 8.59
N CYS A 51 0.28 -0.33 8.29
CA CYS A 51 -0.98 -0.65 8.96
C CYS A 51 -0.83 -1.18 10.38
N VAL A 52 0.34 -1.71 10.70
CA VAL A 52 0.68 -2.34 11.99
C VAL A 52 1.81 -1.57 12.68
N TRP A 53 1.82 -0.25 12.47
CA TRP A 53 2.89 0.60 12.97
C TRP A 53 3.04 0.54 14.49
N GLN A 54 1.96 0.33 15.25
CA GLN A 54 1.98 0.25 16.70
C GLN A 54 2.75 -1.00 17.15
N GLU A 55 2.43 -2.15 16.59
CA GLU A 55 3.12 -3.42 16.85
C GLU A 55 4.61 -3.34 16.45
N LEU A 56 4.92 -2.63 15.36
CA LEU A 56 6.31 -2.41 14.94
C LEU A 56 7.07 -1.46 15.87
N VAL A 57 6.43 -0.44 16.40
CA VAL A 57 7.03 0.48 17.39
C VAL A 57 7.35 -0.25 18.69
N GLU A 58 6.51 -1.19 19.11
CA GLU A 58 6.76 -2.03 20.28
C GLU A 58 7.90 -3.02 20.02
N ALA A 59 7.92 -3.65 18.85
CA ALA A 59 8.97 -4.61 18.49
C ALA A 59 10.33 -3.96 18.26
N TYR A 60 10.36 -2.70 17.81
CA TYR A 60 11.58 -1.93 17.50
C TYR A 60 11.61 -0.59 18.24
N PRO A 61 11.83 -0.59 19.56
CA PRO A 61 11.71 0.61 20.39
C PRO A 61 12.70 1.72 20.04
N GLU A 62 13.80 1.41 19.37
CA GLU A 62 14.81 2.39 18.92
C GLU A 62 14.57 2.90 17.49
N ALA A 63 13.57 2.40 16.79
CA ALA A 63 13.31 2.80 15.41
C ALA A 63 12.85 4.25 15.32
N LYS A 64 13.38 4.99 14.35
CA LYS A 64 12.92 6.32 13.97
C LYS A 64 11.69 6.21 13.10
N ILE A 65 10.69 7.04 13.36
CA ILE A 65 9.42 7.07 12.67
C ILE A 65 9.34 8.31 11.78
N ILE A 66 8.96 8.13 10.53
CA ILE A 66 8.71 9.21 9.58
C ILE A 66 7.25 9.17 9.19
N LEU A 67 6.47 10.13 9.68
CA LEU A 67 5.08 10.32 9.29
C LEU A 67 5.01 11.23 8.08
N THR A 68 4.73 10.65 6.91
CA THR A 68 4.60 11.42 5.67
C THR A 68 3.20 11.98 5.51
N LEU A 69 3.11 13.29 5.32
CA LEU A 69 1.87 14.00 5.05
C LEU A 69 1.76 14.35 3.56
N HIS A 70 0.55 14.36 3.03
CA HIS A 70 0.32 14.84 1.67
C HIS A 70 0.50 16.36 1.60
N PRO A 71 1.33 16.92 0.68
CA PRO A 71 1.62 18.35 0.63
C PRO A 71 0.37 19.23 0.43
N GLY A 72 -0.66 18.71 -0.25
CA GLY A 72 -1.95 19.38 -0.42
C GLY A 72 -2.96 19.12 0.71
N GLY A 73 -2.52 18.52 1.84
CA GLY A 73 -3.37 18.23 3.00
C GLY A 73 -4.36 17.08 2.80
N PRO A 74 -5.27 16.88 3.77
CA PRO A 74 -6.16 15.71 3.82
C PRO A 74 -7.15 15.63 2.65
N GLU A 75 -7.62 16.75 2.13
CA GLU A 75 -8.49 16.81 0.96
C GLU A 75 -7.82 16.27 -0.30
N ALA A 76 -6.57 16.69 -0.53
CA ALA A 76 -5.79 16.24 -1.67
C ALA A 76 -5.35 14.78 -1.51
N TRP A 77 -5.03 14.34 -0.28
CA TRP A 77 -4.79 12.95 0.05
C TRP A 77 -6.00 12.07 -0.30
N TYR A 78 -7.20 12.44 0.18
CA TYR A 78 -8.42 11.71 -0.13
C TYR A 78 -8.66 11.60 -1.64
N LYS A 79 -8.59 12.76 -2.34
CA LYS A 79 -8.77 12.80 -3.79
C LYS A 79 -7.75 11.93 -4.52
N SER A 80 -6.50 11.94 -4.09
CA SER A 80 -5.44 11.11 -4.69
C SER A 80 -5.73 9.63 -4.49
N THR A 81 -6.07 9.23 -3.27
CA THR A 81 -6.35 7.84 -2.90
C THR A 81 -7.57 7.29 -3.62
N ILE A 82 -8.69 8.04 -3.65
CA ILE A 82 -9.94 7.60 -4.27
C ILE A 82 -9.80 7.47 -5.80
N ASP A 83 -9.01 8.34 -6.42
CA ASP A 83 -8.79 8.36 -7.86
C ASP A 83 -7.76 7.33 -8.37
N THR A 84 -7.03 6.68 -7.47
CA THR A 84 -5.93 5.75 -7.80
C THR A 84 -6.11 4.38 -7.14
N ILE A 85 -5.46 4.16 -6.00
CA ILE A 85 -5.39 2.83 -5.37
C ILE A 85 -6.75 2.30 -4.93
N TYR A 86 -7.67 3.17 -4.47
CA TYR A 86 -9.01 2.74 -4.11
C TYR A 86 -9.86 2.40 -5.35
N ALA A 87 -9.76 3.23 -6.42
CA ALA A 87 -10.43 2.96 -7.68
C ALA A 87 -9.99 1.63 -8.30
N LEU A 88 -8.70 1.27 -8.18
CA LEU A 88 -8.18 -0.01 -8.68
C LEU A 88 -8.94 -1.21 -8.10
N GLY A 89 -9.23 -1.21 -6.80
CA GLY A 89 -10.00 -2.25 -6.13
C GLY A 89 -11.48 -2.31 -6.53
N LYS A 90 -12.04 -1.23 -7.08
CA LYS A 90 -13.44 -1.16 -7.54
C LYS A 90 -13.61 -1.58 -9.01
N MET A 91 -12.52 -1.69 -9.79
CA MET A 91 -12.58 -2.07 -11.20
C MET A 91 -13.10 -3.50 -11.37
N TRP A 92 -14.03 -3.71 -12.30
CA TRP A 92 -14.60 -5.05 -12.56
C TRP A 92 -13.54 -6.02 -13.11
N GLU A 93 -12.56 -5.52 -13.86
CA GLU A 93 -11.43 -6.31 -14.36
C GLU A 93 -10.61 -6.90 -13.19
N GLY A 94 -10.40 -6.09 -12.14
CA GLY A 94 -9.74 -6.53 -10.91
C GLY A 94 -10.54 -7.62 -10.19
N LYS A 95 -11.88 -7.48 -10.12
CA LYS A 95 -12.76 -8.49 -9.54
C LYS A 95 -12.71 -9.82 -10.31
N LEU A 96 -12.67 -9.75 -11.64
CA LEU A 96 -12.53 -10.95 -12.49
C LEU A 96 -11.18 -11.65 -12.20
N LEU A 97 -10.08 -10.91 -12.16
CA LEU A 97 -8.77 -11.48 -11.84
C LEU A 97 -8.74 -12.08 -10.42
N THR A 98 -9.38 -11.45 -9.47
CA THR A 98 -9.52 -11.95 -8.09
C THR A 98 -10.26 -13.30 -8.06
N PHE A 99 -11.27 -13.47 -8.92
CA PHE A 99 -11.98 -14.74 -9.04
C PHE A 99 -11.12 -15.85 -9.65
N ILE A 100 -10.37 -15.53 -10.72
CA ILE A 100 -9.63 -16.53 -11.51
C ILE A 100 -8.28 -16.87 -10.88
N ILE A 101 -7.55 -15.88 -10.30
CA ILE A 101 -6.17 -16.03 -9.88
C ILE A 101 -6.06 -16.06 -8.35
N PRO A 102 -5.76 -17.22 -7.72
CA PRO A 102 -5.73 -17.36 -6.26
C PRO A 102 -4.78 -16.37 -5.55
N ARG A 103 -3.63 -16.08 -6.17
CA ARG A 103 -2.67 -15.11 -5.60
C ARG A 103 -3.25 -13.69 -5.58
N ILE A 104 -3.93 -13.25 -6.64
CA ILE A 104 -4.58 -11.94 -6.68
C ILE A 104 -5.67 -11.89 -5.62
N ARG A 105 -6.43 -12.97 -5.44
CA ARG A 105 -7.45 -13.08 -4.37
C ARG A 105 -6.83 -12.87 -2.99
N LYS A 106 -5.70 -13.52 -2.68
CA LYS A 106 -4.97 -13.32 -1.41
C LYS A 106 -4.54 -11.86 -1.24
N MET A 107 -3.97 -11.25 -2.27
CA MET A 107 -3.52 -9.84 -2.22
C MET A 107 -4.69 -8.87 -2.05
N THR A 108 -5.81 -9.10 -2.76
CA THR A 108 -7.01 -8.27 -2.61
C THR A 108 -7.59 -8.41 -1.21
N ARG A 109 -7.63 -9.64 -0.65
CA ARG A 109 -8.07 -9.88 0.72
C ARG A 109 -7.17 -9.15 1.72
N LEU A 110 -5.84 -9.29 1.60
CA LEU A 110 -4.88 -8.56 2.44
C LEU A 110 -5.13 -7.05 2.43
N ALA A 111 -5.31 -6.46 1.24
CA ALA A 111 -5.62 -5.04 1.13
C ALA A 111 -6.97 -4.68 1.76
N THR A 112 -8.00 -5.50 1.54
CA THR A 112 -9.34 -5.28 2.09
C THR A 112 -9.34 -5.35 3.60
N ASP A 113 -8.73 -6.37 4.18
CA ASP A 113 -8.79 -6.62 5.62
C ASP A 113 -7.86 -5.66 6.38
N LEU A 114 -6.61 -5.50 5.93
CA LEU A 114 -5.61 -4.74 6.66
C LEU A 114 -5.65 -3.23 6.35
N ILE A 115 -5.72 -2.85 5.07
CA ILE A 115 -5.66 -1.43 4.68
C ILE A 115 -7.04 -0.78 4.85
N TRP A 116 -8.02 -1.28 4.11
CA TRP A 116 -9.34 -0.65 4.06
C TRP A 116 -10.17 -0.93 5.32
N GLY A 117 -10.07 -2.15 5.88
CA GLY A 117 -10.77 -2.58 7.08
C GLY A 117 -10.11 -2.07 8.35
N ARG A 118 -8.99 -2.64 8.76
CA ARG A 118 -8.32 -2.35 10.04
C ARG A 118 -7.80 -0.91 10.10
N PHE A 119 -6.93 -0.52 9.17
CA PHE A 119 -6.23 0.76 9.23
C PHE A 119 -7.15 1.95 8.92
N LEU A 120 -7.91 1.89 7.83
CA LEU A 120 -8.83 2.97 7.41
C LEU A 120 -10.28 2.79 7.92
N LYS A 121 -10.56 1.70 8.67
CA LYS A 121 -11.86 1.45 9.34
C LYS A 121 -13.08 1.55 8.41
N GLY A 122 -12.90 1.19 7.12
CA GLY A 122 -13.97 1.23 6.12
C GLY A 122 -14.45 2.63 5.70
N THR A 123 -13.74 3.69 6.06
CA THR A 123 -14.21 5.08 5.91
C THR A 123 -14.14 5.63 4.48
N MET A 124 -13.48 4.94 3.55
CA MET A 124 -13.14 5.51 2.24
C MET A 124 -14.33 5.84 1.32
N ASP A 125 -15.50 5.27 1.57
CA ASP A 125 -16.72 5.58 0.79
C ASP A 125 -17.38 6.90 1.22
N ASN A 126 -16.99 7.45 2.40
CA ASN A 126 -17.41 8.77 2.87
C ASN A 126 -16.18 9.68 3.02
N LYS A 127 -16.17 10.80 2.29
CA LYS A 127 -15.05 11.74 2.28
C LYS A 127 -14.74 12.32 3.67
N GLN A 128 -15.76 12.72 4.41
CA GLN A 128 -15.57 13.36 5.72
C GLN A 128 -15.03 12.35 6.74
N ASP A 129 -15.55 11.13 6.74
CA ASP A 129 -15.10 10.06 7.62
C ASP A 129 -13.63 9.66 7.29
N ALA A 130 -13.30 9.57 6.01
CA ALA A 130 -11.94 9.28 5.57
C ALA A 130 -10.94 10.37 5.98
N ILE A 131 -11.30 11.64 5.84
CA ILE A 131 -10.49 12.77 6.27
C ILE A 131 -10.37 12.81 7.80
N SER A 132 -11.45 12.53 8.52
CA SER A 132 -11.44 12.42 9.97
C SER A 132 -10.49 11.31 10.43
N ARG A 133 -10.55 10.12 9.81
CA ARG A 133 -9.64 9.00 10.10
C ARG A 133 -8.18 9.34 9.78
N TYR A 134 -7.92 10.04 8.66
CA TYR A 134 -6.58 10.53 8.31
C TYR A 134 -6.01 11.45 9.40
N ASN A 135 -6.79 12.43 9.84
CA ASN A 135 -6.37 13.36 10.90
C ASN A 135 -6.19 12.65 12.24
N GLN A 136 -7.11 11.74 12.59
CA GLN A 136 -7.00 10.92 13.80
C GLN A 136 -5.70 10.10 13.81
N HIS A 137 -5.34 9.47 12.69
CA HIS A 137 -4.09 8.72 12.58
C HIS A 137 -2.85 9.60 12.82
N ILE A 138 -2.85 10.84 12.30
CA ILE A 138 -1.76 11.79 12.56
C ILE A 138 -1.65 12.08 14.06
N GLU A 139 -2.76 12.34 14.73
CA GLU A 139 -2.76 12.64 16.17
C GLU A 139 -2.40 11.38 17.01
N GLU A 140 -2.85 10.19 16.60
CA GLU A 140 -2.44 8.93 17.25
C GLU A 140 -0.92 8.78 17.26
N ILE A 141 -0.26 9.01 16.12
CA ILE A 141 1.21 8.92 16.01
C ILE A 141 1.90 10.01 16.85
N LYS A 142 1.44 11.26 16.76
CA LYS A 142 2.01 12.37 17.55
C LYS A 142 1.95 12.14 19.05
N ASN A 143 0.86 11.53 19.51
CA ASN A 143 0.65 11.28 20.94
C ASN A 143 1.40 10.05 21.47
N GLN A 144 1.71 9.08 20.59
CA GLN A 144 2.32 7.81 21.00
C GLN A 144 3.85 7.78 20.76
N ILE A 145 4.35 8.56 19.80
CA ILE A 145 5.77 8.54 19.45
C ILE A 145 6.49 9.73 20.07
N PRO A 146 7.58 9.51 20.84
CA PRO A 146 8.41 10.57 21.36
C PRO A 146 8.95 11.50 20.28
N ALA A 147 9.04 12.80 20.57
CA ALA A 147 9.39 13.82 19.58
C ALA A 147 10.79 13.63 18.97
N ASP A 148 11.74 13.08 19.72
CA ASP A 148 13.10 12.76 19.26
C ASP A 148 13.16 11.57 18.29
N ARG A 149 12.12 10.73 18.26
CA ARG A 149 11.96 9.59 17.36
C ARG A 149 11.00 9.84 16.20
N LEU A 150 10.31 10.98 16.16
CA LEU A 150 9.29 11.30 15.17
C LEU A 150 9.70 12.44 14.25
N LEU A 151 9.70 12.21 12.95
CA LEU A 151 9.73 13.26 11.94
C LEU A 151 8.36 13.34 11.26
N ILE A 152 7.71 14.51 11.34
CA ILE A 152 6.55 14.82 10.49
C ILE A 152 7.10 15.43 9.20
N PHE A 153 6.86 14.80 8.08
CA PHE A 153 7.52 15.09 6.82
C PHE A 153 6.54 15.27 5.68
N SER A 154 6.79 16.24 4.82
CA SER A 154 6.11 16.38 3.53
C SER A 154 7.16 16.37 2.41
N VAL A 155 6.85 15.72 1.29
CA VAL A 155 7.82 15.49 0.19
C VAL A 155 8.33 16.78 -0.47
N ASP A 156 7.59 17.87 -0.39
CA ASP A 156 7.98 19.20 -0.85
C ASP A 156 9.08 19.87 0.01
N GLN A 157 9.35 19.34 1.20
CA GLN A 157 10.47 19.78 2.05
C GLN A 157 11.84 19.29 1.54
N GLY A 158 11.88 18.32 0.64
CA GLY A 158 13.10 17.80 0.05
C GLY A 158 13.99 16.99 1.01
N TRP A 159 15.29 16.92 0.70
CA TRP A 159 16.23 16.06 1.40
C TRP A 159 16.59 16.53 2.81
N GLU A 160 16.67 17.84 3.05
CA GLU A 160 17.31 18.38 4.24
C GLU A 160 16.71 17.88 5.56
N PRO A 161 15.38 18.01 5.84
CA PRO A 161 14.83 17.56 7.12
C PRO A 161 14.94 16.04 7.28
N LEU A 162 14.79 15.29 6.19
CA LEU A 162 14.89 13.85 6.19
C LEU A 162 16.30 13.37 6.52
N CYS A 163 17.30 13.93 5.85
CA CYS A 163 18.72 13.58 6.06
C CYS A 163 19.20 13.99 7.44
N ARG A 164 18.82 15.18 7.91
CA ARG A 164 19.14 15.67 9.26
C ARG A 164 18.58 14.72 10.33
N PHE A 165 17.32 14.33 10.20
CA PHE A 165 16.67 13.42 11.14
C PHE A 165 17.31 12.03 11.15
N LEU A 166 17.69 11.51 9.99
CA LEU A 166 18.32 10.19 9.86
C LEU A 166 19.82 10.20 10.12
N GLY A 167 20.46 11.36 10.28
CA GLY A 167 21.91 11.49 10.44
C GLY A 167 22.65 11.04 9.18
N LYS A 168 22.15 11.41 8.00
CA LYS A 168 22.73 11.05 6.69
C LYS A 168 23.13 12.29 5.91
N GLU A 169 24.11 12.11 5.02
CA GLU A 169 24.49 13.16 4.08
C GLU A 169 23.38 13.44 3.05
N ILE A 170 23.26 14.71 2.66
CA ILE A 170 22.28 15.12 1.65
C ILE A 170 22.77 14.65 0.27
N PRO A 171 21.97 13.85 -0.47
CA PRO A 171 22.32 13.43 -1.82
C PRO A 171 22.44 14.60 -2.80
N LYS A 172 23.35 14.50 -3.78
CA LYS A 172 23.57 15.54 -4.80
C LYS A 172 22.43 15.70 -5.82
N GLY A 173 21.46 14.81 -5.84
CA GLY A 173 20.33 14.83 -6.78
C GLY A 173 19.08 15.50 -6.22
N ASN A 174 18.15 15.85 -7.12
CA ASN A 174 16.83 16.33 -6.70
C ASN A 174 16.10 15.27 -5.89
N PHE A 175 15.18 15.73 -5.02
CA PHE A 175 14.29 14.81 -4.31
C PHE A 175 13.42 14.04 -5.33
N PRO A 176 13.33 12.70 -5.26
CA PRO A 176 12.61 11.93 -6.26
C PRO A 176 11.11 12.25 -6.24
N ASN A 177 10.57 12.46 -7.43
CA ASN A 177 9.13 12.58 -7.64
C ASN A 177 8.65 11.36 -8.44
N VAL A 178 8.35 10.28 -7.72
CA VAL A 178 7.84 9.02 -8.26
C VAL A 178 6.40 8.80 -7.80
N ASN A 179 5.67 7.92 -8.48
CA ASN A 179 4.24 7.65 -8.23
C ASN A 179 3.32 8.83 -8.59
N ASP A 180 3.63 9.51 -9.70
CA ASP A 180 2.73 10.51 -10.25
C ASP A 180 1.34 9.89 -10.49
N LYS A 181 0.32 10.58 -10.00
CA LYS A 181 -1.10 10.20 -10.16
C LYS A 181 -1.47 9.94 -11.63
N ALA A 182 -0.91 10.70 -12.57
CA ALA A 182 -1.14 10.52 -13.99
C ALA A 182 -0.58 9.20 -14.50
N GLU A 183 0.62 8.80 -14.04
CA GLU A 183 1.24 7.53 -14.41
C GLU A 183 0.44 6.34 -13.84
N VAL A 184 -0.01 6.41 -12.59
CA VAL A 184 -0.86 5.37 -12.00
C VAL A 184 -2.17 5.21 -12.79
N LYS A 185 -2.85 6.31 -13.13
CA LYS A 185 -4.06 6.27 -13.97
C LYS A 185 -3.82 5.69 -15.36
N LYS A 186 -2.68 6.01 -15.97
CA LYS A 186 -2.27 5.47 -17.27
C LYS A 186 -2.08 3.94 -17.17
N GLN A 187 -1.39 3.46 -16.14
CA GLN A 187 -1.19 2.03 -15.91
C GLN A 187 -2.52 1.30 -15.67
N MET A 188 -3.44 1.87 -14.88
CA MET A 188 -4.77 1.33 -14.68
C MET A 188 -5.54 1.21 -16.01
N LYS A 189 -5.49 2.25 -16.86
CA LYS A 189 -6.13 2.24 -18.18
C LYS A 189 -5.54 1.18 -19.10
N LEU A 190 -4.21 1.07 -19.16
CA LEU A 190 -3.51 0.04 -19.95
C LEU A 190 -3.89 -1.36 -19.50
N MET A 191 -3.91 -1.61 -18.19
CA MET A 191 -4.32 -2.88 -17.62
C MET A 191 -5.77 -3.23 -18.01
N SER A 192 -6.70 -2.26 -17.90
CA SER A 192 -8.10 -2.46 -18.28
C SER A 192 -8.24 -2.83 -19.76
N VAL A 193 -7.57 -2.07 -20.66
CA VAL A 193 -7.59 -2.35 -22.10
C VAL A 193 -7.02 -3.73 -22.40
N PHE A 194 -5.89 -4.09 -21.80
CA PHE A 194 -5.28 -5.42 -22.00
C PHE A 194 -6.21 -6.56 -21.60
N ILE A 195 -6.85 -6.47 -20.43
CA ILE A 195 -7.78 -7.49 -19.94
C ILE A 195 -8.98 -7.62 -20.88
N ARG A 196 -9.54 -6.50 -21.35
CA ARG A 196 -10.67 -6.52 -22.31
C ARG A 196 -10.30 -7.19 -23.62
N ILE A 197 -9.12 -6.88 -24.17
CA ILE A 197 -8.61 -7.55 -25.39
C ILE A 197 -8.46 -9.05 -25.15
N LEU A 198 -7.90 -9.46 -24.02
CA LEU A 198 -7.74 -10.88 -23.69
C LEU A 198 -9.09 -11.61 -23.62
N ILE A 199 -10.09 -11.00 -23.00
CA ILE A 199 -11.45 -11.56 -22.94
C ILE A 199 -12.05 -11.73 -24.34
N VAL A 200 -11.94 -10.71 -25.20
CA VAL A 200 -12.42 -10.78 -26.59
C VAL A 200 -11.73 -11.92 -27.35
N LEU A 201 -10.42 -12.07 -27.20
CA LEU A 201 -9.67 -13.16 -27.84
C LEU A 201 -10.14 -14.54 -27.34
N VAL A 202 -10.35 -14.70 -26.04
CA VAL A 202 -10.87 -15.96 -25.48
C VAL A 202 -12.25 -16.30 -26.03
N ILE A 203 -13.14 -15.29 -26.17
CA ILE A 203 -14.47 -15.49 -26.75
C ILE A 203 -14.37 -15.91 -28.21
N ILE A 204 -13.53 -15.24 -29.02
CA ILE A 204 -13.33 -15.56 -30.43
C ILE A 204 -12.82 -17.01 -30.59
N ILE A 205 -11.80 -17.38 -29.80
CA ILE A 205 -11.26 -18.76 -29.82
C ILE A 205 -12.34 -19.76 -29.44
N GLY A 206 -13.13 -19.49 -28.41
CA GLY A 206 -14.25 -20.35 -28.01
C GLY A 206 -15.28 -20.57 -29.14
N ILE A 207 -15.65 -19.49 -29.86
CA ILE A 207 -16.58 -19.55 -30.98
C ILE A 207 -15.98 -20.38 -32.13
N VAL A 208 -14.68 -20.20 -32.44
CA VAL A 208 -14.01 -20.99 -33.49
C VAL A 208 -14.00 -22.48 -33.15
N ILE A 209 -13.64 -22.82 -31.90
CA ILE A 209 -13.61 -24.21 -31.44
C ILE A 209 -15.01 -24.85 -31.55
N ILE A 210 -16.05 -24.14 -31.09
CA ILE A 210 -17.44 -24.65 -31.19
C ILE A 210 -17.82 -24.92 -32.65
N ARG A 211 -17.47 -24.00 -33.58
CA ARG A 211 -17.76 -24.18 -35.01
C ARG A 211 -16.99 -25.33 -35.68
N MET A 212 -15.84 -25.72 -35.10
CA MET A 212 -15.06 -26.86 -35.61
C MET A 212 -15.57 -28.21 -35.11
N ILE A 213 -16.38 -28.22 -34.03
CA ILE A 213 -16.90 -29.42 -33.40
C ILE A 213 -18.32 -29.74 -33.92
N ILE A 214 -19.05 -28.72 -34.37
CA ILE A 214 -20.40 -28.86 -35.01
C ILE A 214 -20.26 -29.01 -36.53
#